data_7c95a5b1f84a34a76139a20dae01b2df
#
_entry.id   7c95a5b1f84a34a76139a20dae01b2df
#
_cell.length_a   1.000
_cell.length_b   1.000
_cell.length_c   1.000
_cell.angle_alpha   90.00
_cell.angle_beta   90.00
_cell.angle_gamma   90.00
#
_symmetry.space_group_name_H-M   'P 1'
#
loop_
_entity.id
_entity.type
_entity.pdbx_description
1 polymer ?
#
loop_
_entity_poly.entity_id
_entity_poly.type
_entity_poly.pdbx_seq_one_letter_code
_entity_poly.pdbx_strand_id
1 'polypeptide(L)'
;IGYRLVGSEMCIRDRQYAVVSSEDRRFFDHWGLSMRSIARAVMINTLSLSYRQGFSTLTQQLARNLYKSVGFEDSILRKVKEMITAIQIERTYTKDEILEMYLNTVHFGHGTYGVEAATKRFFGKESKYLTIDESALLVGLLPAPASYSPIHHPDRAIRRRNTVLRLMRDQGYIGKGEHEENRARTLETVLEVPKRGTAPYFTEYVRRVLEKQDTALGINIYRDGLKIYTTLDSRLQAIAEDAVLKTVKDDQERLNSRLYKNREEFEDLAYLTIYKEDSIRMMLSGEGQLYKDLRDKLLVQSAFVALDPNTGGILAMVGGRPDYHDQYNRAVQAKRQPGSVFKPFVYTTALDNGYPV
;
A
#
# COMPACT_ATOMS: atom_id res chain seq x y z
N ILE A 1 17.01 19.74 4.17
CA ILE A 1 16.21 18.80 5.01
C ILE A 1 16.99 17.50 5.00
N GLY A 2 17.78 17.26 6.08
CA GLY A 2 18.63 16.06 6.16
C GLY A 2 17.81 14.84 6.51
N TYR A 3 17.61 13.96 5.57
CA TYR A 3 17.19 12.58 5.83
C TYR A 3 18.44 11.76 6.18
N ARG A 4 18.68 11.55 7.46
CA ARG A 4 19.77 10.69 7.91
C ARG A 4 19.24 9.27 8.02
N LEU A 5 19.75 8.34 7.22
CA LEU A 5 19.55 6.90 7.46
C LEU A 5 20.20 6.54 8.79
N VAL A 6 19.37 6.17 9.77
CA VAL A 6 19.85 5.64 11.05
C VAL A 6 20.03 4.13 10.87
N GLY A 7 21.26 3.70 10.69
CA GLY A 7 21.61 2.27 10.62
C GLY A 7 23.12 2.07 10.62
N SER A 8 23.60 0.87 10.99
CA SER A 8 25.02 0.55 10.87
C SER A 8 25.41 0.62 9.38
N GLU A 9 26.57 1.21 9.08
CA GLU A 9 27.08 1.41 7.70
C GLU A 9 27.05 0.13 6.84
N MET A 10 27.22 -1.02 7.46
CA MET A 10 27.23 -2.33 6.79
C MET A 10 25.85 -2.72 6.21
N CYS A 11 24.77 -2.54 6.98
CA CYS A 11 23.40 -2.85 6.51
C CYS A 11 22.87 -1.84 5.47
N ILE A 12 23.40 -0.62 5.45
CA ILE A 12 23.09 0.38 4.42
C ILE A 12 23.73 -0.03 3.09
N ARG A 13 24.97 -0.49 3.13
CA ARG A 13 25.75 -0.90 1.97
C ARG A 13 25.14 -2.08 1.20
N ASP A 14 24.65 -3.11 1.92
CA ASP A 14 24.03 -4.27 1.30
C ASP A 14 22.78 -3.93 0.50
N ARG A 15 21.95 -3.00 1.01
CA ARG A 15 20.76 -2.49 0.31
C ARG A 15 21.11 -1.69 -0.93
N GLN A 16 22.13 -0.83 -0.82
CA GLN A 16 22.65 -0.04 -1.94
C GLN A 16 23.15 -0.97 -3.04
N TYR A 17 23.94 -1.99 -2.69
CA TYR A 17 24.46 -2.96 -3.64
C TYR A 17 23.37 -3.82 -4.28
N ALA A 18 22.34 -4.22 -3.54
CA ALA A 18 21.21 -4.95 -4.09
C ALA A 18 20.47 -4.10 -5.16
N VAL A 19 20.20 -2.81 -4.85
CA VAL A 19 19.54 -1.89 -5.79
C VAL A 19 20.40 -1.65 -7.02
N VAL A 20 21.67 -1.29 -6.83
CA VAL A 20 22.61 -1.04 -7.94
C VAL A 20 22.74 -2.27 -8.82
N SER A 21 22.87 -3.47 -8.22
CA SER A 21 22.99 -4.72 -8.97
C SER A 21 21.79 -5.04 -9.85
N SER A 22 20.58 -4.71 -9.37
CA SER A 22 19.34 -5.05 -10.05
C SER A 22 18.87 -3.99 -11.03
N GLU A 23 18.90 -2.72 -10.60
CA GLU A 23 18.25 -1.62 -11.32
C GLU A 23 19.23 -0.85 -12.21
N ASP A 24 20.47 -0.65 -11.75
CA ASP A 24 21.44 0.16 -12.48
C ASP A 24 22.89 -0.23 -12.18
N ARG A 25 23.37 -1.28 -12.83
CA ARG A 25 24.71 -1.88 -12.60
C ARG A 25 25.89 -0.90 -12.75
N ARG A 26 25.66 0.21 -13.43
CA ARG A 26 26.69 1.21 -13.72
C ARG A 26 26.36 2.55 -13.09
N PHE A 27 25.59 2.53 -12.03
CA PHE A 27 25.14 3.71 -11.33
C PHE A 27 26.28 4.66 -10.96
N PHE A 28 27.41 4.12 -10.51
CA PHE A 28 28.57 4.91 -10.12
C PHE A 28 29.40 5.44 -11.31
N ASP A 29 29.18 4.93 -12.54
CA ASP A 29 29.99 5.24 -13.73
C ASP A 29 29.39 6.34 -14.62
N HIS A 30 28.15 6.74 -14.37
CA HIS A 30 27.46 7.70 -15.22
C HIS A 30 26.94 8.91 -14.43
N TRP A 31 26.60 9.96 -15.13
CA TRP A 31 26.14 11.26 -14.62
C TRP A 31 24.62 11.46 -14.80
N GLY A 32 23.83 10.48 -14.42
CA GLY A 32 22.36 10.48 -14.50
C GLY A 32 21.81 9.79 -15.75
N LEU A 33 22.59 9.72 -16.83
CA LEU A 33 22.23 9.05 -18.07
C LEU A 33 23.29 8.02 -18.45
N SER A 34 22.87 6.80 -18.76
CA SER A 34 23.73 5.75 -19.26
C SER A 34 23.62 5.64 -20.78
N MET A 35 24.47 6.38 -21.49
CA MET A 35 24.49 6.39 -22.97
C MET A 35 24.63 4.99 -23.57
N ARG A 36 25.43 4.13 -22.92
CA ARG A 36 25.60 2.73 -23.34
C ARG A 36 24.32 1.91 -23.16
N SER A 37 23.57 2.15 -22.06
CA SER A 37 22.28 1.48 -21.83
C SER A 37 21.22 1.97 -22.83
N ILE A 38 21.22 3.24 -23.16
CA ILE A 38 20.35 3.83 -24.19
C ILE A 38 20.66 3.19 -25.55
N ALA A 39 21.91 3.17 -25.97
CA ALA A 39 22.32 2.60 -27.26
C ALA A 39 21.96 1.12 -27.37
N ARG A 40 22.21 0.33 -26.30
CA ARG A 40 21.84 -1.08 -26.23
C ARG A 40 20.33 -1.29 -26.31
N ALA A 41 19.53 -0.51 -25.57
CA ALA A 41 18.08 -0.64 -25.58
C ALA A 41 17.50 -0.27 -26.94
N VAL A 42 18.00 0.78 -27.60
CA VAL A 42 17.61 1.15 -28.96
C VAL A 42 17.91 -0.01 -29.91
N MET A 43 19.11 -0.57 -29.87
CA MET A 43 19.49 -1.69 -30.74
C MET A 43 18.60 -2.92 -30.51
N ILE A 44 18.38 -3.34 -29.26
CA ILE A 44 17.58 -4.52 -28.94
C ILE A 44 16.10 -4.30 -29.29
N ASN A 45 15.52 -3.16 -28.96
CA ASN A 45 14.12 -2.88 -29.23
C ASN A 45 13.84 -2.74 -30.74
N THR A 46 14.78 -2.17 -31.49
CA THR A 46 14.68 -2.08 -32.95
C THR A 46 14.79 -3.45 -33.61
N LEU A 47 15.75 -4.27 -33.19
CA LEU A 47 15.93 -5.63 -33.74
C LEU A 47 14.78 -6.57 -33.39
N SER A 48 14.17 -6.40 -32.22
CA SER A 48 13.08 -7.27 -31.75
C SER A 48 11.69 -6.78 -32.16
N LEU A 49 11.56 -5.59 -32.77
CA LEU A 49 10.30 -4.91 -33.10
C LEU A 49 9.31 -4.85 -31.91
N SER A 50 9.85 -4.89 -30.69
CA SER A 50 9.07 -4.89 -29.46
C SER A 50 9.85 -4.22 -28.33
N TYR A 51 9.13 -3.60 -27.38
CA TYR A 51 9.72 -2.99 -26.19
C TYR A 51 10.13 -4.09 -25.19
N ARG A 52 11.35 -4.59 -25.31
CA ARG A 52 11.86 -5.68 -24.45
C ARG A 52 12.80 -5.23 -23.33
N GLN A 53 13.44 -4.08 -23.47
CA GLN A 53 14.42 -3.62 -22.50
C GLN A 53 14.26 -2.14 -22.17
N GLY A 54 14.12 -1.82 -20.88
CA GLY A 54 14.19 -0.46 -20.36
C GLY A 54 15.65 0.03 -20.24
N PHE A 55 15.85 1.34 -20.28
CA PHE A 55 17.15 1.99 -20.17
C PHE A 55 17.21 3.09 -19.11
N SER A 56 16.21 3.17 -18.26
CA SER A 56 16.14 4.20 -17.21
C SER A 56 17.15 3.90 -16.10
N THR A 57 17.95 4.92 -15.76
CA THR A 57 18.85 4.87 -14.60
C THR A 57 18.10 5.06 -13.29
N LEU A 58 18.72 4.74 -12.16
CA LEU A 58 18.18 5.02 -10.82
C LEU A 58 17.85 6.51 -10.65
N THR A 59 18.72 7.39 -11.12
CA THR A 59 18.51 8.85 -11.04
C THR A 59 17.30 9.30 -11.86
N GLN A 60 17.06 8.70 -13.03
CA GLN A 60 15.85 8.96 -13.82
C GLN A 60 14.58 8.45 -13.13
N GLN A 61 14.65 7.28 -12.48
CA GLN A 61 13.53 6.77 -11.69
C GLN A 61 13.25 7.68 -10.49
N LEU A 62 14.29 8.16 -9.81
CA LEU A 62 14.18 9.13 -8.71
C LEU A 62 13.56 10.44 -9.18
N ALA A 63 14.02 10.99 -10.31
CA ALA A 63 13.46 12.21 -10.90
C ALA A 63 11.95 12.09 -11.12
N ARG A 64 11.49 10.97 -11.65
CA ARG A 64 10.06 10.70 -11.86
C ARG A 64 9.28 10.61 -10.54
N ASN A 65 9.87 10.00 -9.51
CA ASN A 65 9.21 9.82 -8.21
C ASN A 65 9.12 11.11 -7.40
N LEU A 66 10.12 12.00 -7.50
CA LEU A 66 10.20 13.23 -6.71
C LEU A 66 9.45 14.41 -7.32
N TYR A 67 9.43 14.51 -8.65
CA TYR A 67 8.96 15.73 -9.31
C TYR A 67 7.69 15.52 -10.12
N LYS A 68 6.57 16.07 -9.65
CA LYS A 68 5.27 16.06 -10.36
C LYS A 68 5.37 16.68 -11.77
N SER A 69 6.25 17.66 -11.95
CA SER A 69 6.49 18.31 -13.26
C SER A 69 7.02 17.36 -14.34
N VAL A 70 7.61 16.24 -13.94
CA VAL A 70 8.03 15.19 -14.86
C VAL A 70 6.82 14.42 -15.38
N GLY A 71 5.79 14.21 -14.54
CA GLY A 71 4.56 13.50 -14.88
C GLY A 71 4.70 11.98 -14.93
N PHE A 72 3.57 11.28 -15.07
CA PHE A 72 3.49 9.82 -15.18
C PHE A 72 2.95 9.36 -16.55
N GLU A 73 2.53 10.29 -17.40
CA GLU A 73 2.03 9.96 -18.75
C GLU A 73 3.16 9.42 -19.63
N ASP A 74 2.87 8.40 -20.41
CA ASP A 74 3.84 7.81 -21.33
C ASP A 74 3.98 8.70 -22.58
N SER A 75 4.91 9.66 -22.52
CA SER A 75 5.22 10.58 -23.61
C SER A 75 6.72 10.79 -23.76
N ILE A 76 7.14 11.11 -25.00
CA ILE A 76 8.53 11.47 -25.30
C ILE A 76 8.94 12.71 -24.49
N LEU A 77 8.06 13.69 -24.38
CA LEU A 77 8.31 14.92 -23.63
C LEU A 77 8.58 14.64 -22.15
N ARG A 78 7.80 13.75 -21.54
CA ARG A 78 8.08 13.28 -20.17
C ARG A 78 9.47 12.69 -20.06
N LYS A 79 9.87 11.85 -21.02
CA LYS A 79 11.19 11.21 -20.99
C LYS A 79 12.33 12.21 -21.09
N VAL A 80 12.17 13.26 -21.89
CA VAL A 80 13.14 14.36 -21.98
C VAL A 80 13.21 15.13 -20.65
N LYS A 81 12.09 15.49 -20.05
CA LYS A 81 12.06 16.13 -18.71
C LYS A 81 12.75 15.27 -17.65
N GLU A 82 12.46 13.96 -17.62
CA GLU A 82 13.09 13.00 -16.71
C GLU A 82 14.63 13.00 -16.89
N MET A 83 15.11 13.00 -18.11
CA MET A 83 16.55 13.04 -18.43
C MET A 83 17.21 14.34 -17.95
N ILE A 84 16.60 15.49 -18.23
CA ILE A 84 17.13 16.80 -17.80
C ILE A 84 17.15 16.88 -16.26
N THR A 85 16.07 16.46 -15.62
CA THR A 85 15.98 16.46 -14.15
C THR A 85 17.01 15.50 -13.53
N ALA A 86 17.24 14.34 -14.13
CA ALA A 86 18.26 13.40 -13.65
C ALA A 86 19.67 14.01 -13.69
N ILE A 87 20.00 14.75 -14.75
CA ILE A 87 21.29 15.47 -14.84
C ILE A 87 21.40 16.55 -13.77
N GLN A 88 20.31 17.27 -13.47
CA GLN A 88 20.28 18.29 -12.42
C GLN A 88 20.49 17.69 -11.04
N ILE A 89 19.84 16.53 -10.75
CA ILE A 89 20.02 15.78 -9.50
C ILE A 89 21.49 15.39 -9.34
N GLU A 90 22.11 14.80 -10.36
CA GLU A 90 23.51 14.36 -10.31
C GLU A 90 24.54 15.51 -10.17
N ARG A 91 24.17 16.72 -10.59
CA ARG A 91 24.99 17.92 -10.35
C ARG A 91 24.88 18.47 -8.94
N THR A 92 23.80 18.13 -8.25
CA THR A 92 23.49 18.73 -6.94
C THR A 92 23.78 17.78 -5.78
N TYR A 93 23.62 16.48 -6.00
CA TYR A 93 23.72 15.45 -4.98
C TYR A 93 24.78 14.41 -5.30
N THR A 94 25.40 13.86 -4.28
CA THR A 94 26.33 12.73 -4.40
C THR A 94 25.57 11.44 -4.75
N LYS A 95 26.27 10.42 -5.22
CA LYS A 95 25.70 9.10 -5.52
C LYS A 95 25.03 8.45 -4.31
N ASP A 96 25.62 8.60 -3.13
CA ASP A 96 25.06 8.06 -1.89
C ASP A 96 23.77 8.77 -1.49
N GLU A 97 23.74 10.10 -1.61
CA GLU A 97 22.51 10.87 -1.36
C GLU A 97 21.39 10.52 -2.36
N ILE A 98 21.73 10.28 -3.62
CA ILE A 98 20.77 9.84 -4.65
C ILE A 98 20.19 8.46 -4.31
N LEU A 99 21.03 7.51 -3.89
CA LEU A 99 20.58 6.18 -3.45
C LEU A 99 19.71 6.27 -2.19
N GLU A 100 20.08 7.12 -1.25
CA GLU A 100 19.30 7.37 -0.04
C GLU A 100 17.91 7.94 -0.38
N MET A 101 17.85 8.98 -1.19
CA MET A 101 16.59 9.57 -1.64
C MET A 101 15.73 8.54 -2.41
N TYR A 102 16.36 7.72 -3.27
CA TYR A 102 15.66 6.68 -4.02
C TYR A 102 15.03 5.64 -3.08
N LEU A 103 15.81 5.08 -2.16
CA LEU A 103 15.36 4.08 -1.20
C LEU A 103 14.26 4.60 -0.26
N ASN A 104 14.27 5.90 0.04
CA ASN A 104 13.26 6.54 0.89
C ASN A 104 11.96 6.88 0.15
N THR A 105 11.95 6.92 -1.19
CA THR A 105 10.80 7.37 -1.98
C THR A 105 10.17 6.30 -2.85
N VAL A 106 10.90 5.22 -3.16
CA VAL A 106 10.42 4.19 -4.08
C VAL A 106 9.28 3.36 -3.48
N HIS A 107 8.35 2.95 -4.33
CA HIS A 107 7.20 2.15 -3.95
C HIS A 107 7.53 0.65 -3.93
N PHE A 108 7.34 0.00 -2.77
CA PHE A 108 7.58 -1.43 -2.55
C PHE A 108 6.31 -2.31 -2.64
N GLY A 109 5.18 -1.73 -3.01
CA GLY A 109 3.90 -2.43 -3.03
C GLY A 109 3.08 -2.25 -1.75
N HIS A 110 1.82 -2.70 -1.78
CA HIS A 110 0.90 -2.62 -0.64
C HIS A 110 0.76 -1.21 -0.03
N GLY A 111 0.85 -0.16 -0.86
CA GLY A 111 0.80 1.23 -0.40
C GLY A 111 2.02 1.68 0.40
N THR A 112 3.13 0.95 0.31
CA THR A 112 4.33 1.19 1.12
C THR A 112 5.39 1.91 0.30
N TYR A 113 5.78 3.09 0.76
CA TYR A 113 6.83 3.92 0.16
C TYR A 113 8.01 4.03 1.13
N GLY A 114 9.21 3.88 0.61
CA GLY A 114 10.45 3.93 1.38
C GLY A 114 10.81 2.61 2.07
N VAL A 115 12.14 2.38 2.16
CA VAL A 115 12.71 1.12 2.66
C VAL A 115 12.38 0.84 4.12
N GLU A 116 12.31 1.87 4.97
CA GLU A 116 11.98 1.71 6.39
C GLU A 116 10.54 1.21 6.58
N ALA A 117 9.60 1.82 5.86
CA ALA A 117 8.20 1.38 5.90
C ALA A 117 8.04 -0.02 5.31
N ALA A 118 8.76 -0.33 4.21
CA ALA A 118 8.76 -1.65 3.61
C ALA A 118 9.31 -2.73 4.55
N THR A 119 10.41 -2.43 5.25
CA THR A 119 11.02 -3.37 6.21
C THR A 119 10.06 -3.68 7.37
N LYS A 120 9.45 -2.66 7.94
CA LYS A 120 8.43 -2.84 8.98
C LYS A 120 7.24 -3.65 8.47
N ARG A 121 6.79 -3.36 7.25
CA ARG A 121 5.64 -4.03 6.64
C ARG A 121 5.88 -5.51 6.38
N PHE A 122 7.03 -5.88 5.82
CA PHE A 122 7.29 -7.25 5.38
C PHE A 122 8.02 -8.10 6.41
N PHE A 123 8.78 -7.48 7.32
CA PHE A 123 9.64 -8.19 8.27
C PHE A 123 9.45 -7.80 9.74
N GLY A 124 8.57 -6.81 10.05
CA GLY A 124 8.28 -6.39 11.43
C GLY A 124 9.47 -5.76 12.18
N LYS A 125 10.49 -5.28 11.48
CA LYS A 125 11.73 -4.74 12.09
C LYS A 125 12.18 -3.43 11.44
N GLU A 126 13.13 -2.77 12.06
CA GLU A 126 13.76 -1.57 11.47
C GLU A 126 14.73 -1.95 10.35
N SER A 127 14.86 -1.08 9.36
CA SER A 127 15.68 -1.33 8.17
C SER A 127 17.15 -1.59 8.46
N LYS A 128 17.67 -1.10 9.58
CA LYS A 128 19.06 -1.36 10.01
C LYS A 128 19.37 -2.83 10.34
N TYR A 129 18.33 -3.65 10.56
CA TYR A 129 18.45 -5.09 10.84
C TYR A 129 18.14 -5.98 9.64
N LEU A 130 18.01 -5.42 8.43
CA LEU A 130 17.81 -6.22 7.24
C LEU A 130 19.01 -7.11 6.95
N THR A 131 18.73 -8.37 6.64
CA THR A 131 19.73 -9.31 6.12
C THR A 131 19.91 -9.13 4.61
N ILE A 132 20.95 -9.76 4.04
CA ILE A 132 21.24 -9.68 2.59
C ILE A 132 20.08 -10.24 1.76
N ASP A 133 19.53 -11.38 2.16
CA ASP A 133 18.39 -12.01 1.48
C ASP A 133 17.10 -11.18 1.58
N GLU A 134 16.84 -10.55 2.71
CA GLU A 134 15.69 -9.64 2.86
C GLU A 134 15.86 -8.37 2.04
N SER A 135 17.08 -7.80 2.01
CA SER A 135 17.40 -6.67 1.14
C SER A 135 17.20 -7.02 -0.33
N ALA A 136 17.67 -8.20 -0.74
CA ALA A 136 17.47 -8.72 -2.09
C ALA A 136 15.98 -8.98 -2.41
N LEU A 137 15.20 -9.40 -1.43
CA LEU A 137 13.75 -9.55 -1.58
C LEU A 137 13.07 -8.20 -1.85
N LEU A 138 13.32 -7.19 -1.00
CA LEU A 138 12.74 -5.85 -1.17
C LEU A 138 13.09 -5.26 -2.54
N VAL A 139 14.35 -5.33 -2.92
CA VAL A 139 14.79 -4.86 -4.25
C VAL A 139 14.12 -5.66 -5.37
N GLY A 140 13.91 -6.94 -5.16
CA GLY A 140 13.18 -7.80 -6.10
C GLY A 140 11.75 -7.34 -6.38
N LEU A 141 11.10 -6.61 -5.47
CA LEU A 141 9.75 -6.09 -5.65
C LEU A 141 9.68 -4.92 -6.62
N LEU A 142 10.73 -4.09 -6.72
CA LEU A 142 10.71 -2.78 -7.38
C LEU A 142 10.19 -2.79 -8.81
N PRO A 143 10.54 -3.75 -9.69
CA PRO A 143 10.07 -3.73 -11.08
C PRO A 143 8.56 -3.96 -11.23
N ALA A 144 7.95 -4.77 -10.34
CA ALA A 144 6.53 -5.10 -10.38
C ALA A 144 6.03 -5.54 -8.99
N PRO A 145 5.83 -4.61 -8.04
CA PRO A 145 5.54 -4.93 -6.64
C PRO A 145 4.31 -5.82 -6.42
N ALA A 146 3.28 -5.66 -7.25
CA ALA A 146 2.08 -6.52 -7.17
C ALA A 146 2.38 -7.96 -7.62
N SER A 147 3.15 -8.14 -8.70
CA SER A 147 3.47 -9.45 -9.29
C SER A 147 4.49 -10.26 -8.47
N TYR A 148 5.37 -9.57 -7.76
CA TYR A 148 6.41 -10.17 -6.91
C TYR A 148 6.10 -10.08 -5.41
N SER A 149 4.86 -9.73 -5.06
CA SER A 149 4.43 -9.64 -3.65
C SER A 149 4.74 -10.93 -2.88
N PRO A 150 5.49 -10.90 -1.79
CA PRO A 150 5.74 -12.08 -0.97
C PRO A 150 4.48 -12.58 -0.26
N ILE A 151 3.46 -11.72 -0.16
CA ILE A 151 2.16 -12.03 0.46
C ILE A 151 1.28 -12.83 -0.50
N HIS A 152 1.18 -12.39 -1.77
CA HIS A 152 0.26 -12.99 -2.74
C HIS A 152 0.95 -13.99 -3.67
N HIS A 153 2.25 -13.84 -3.88
CA HIS A 153 3.03 -14.65 -4.83
C HIS A 153 4.40 -15.04 -4.25
N PRO A 154 4.47 -15.78 -3.12
CA PRO A 154 5.72 -16.09 -2.41
C PRO A 154 6.77 -16.77 -3.31
N ASP A 155 6.36 -17.71 -4.17
CA ASP A 155 7.28 -18.39 -5.08
C ASP A 155 7.91 -17.44 -6.12
N ARG A 156 7.16 -16.47 -6.61
CA ARG A 156 7.67 -15.44 -7.53
C ARG A 156 8.64 -14.50 -6.81
N ALA A 157 8.31 -14.13 -5.56
CA ALA A 157 9.14 -13.31 -4.71
C ALA A 157 10.50 -13.99 -4.44
N ILE A 158 10.50 -15.27 -4.07
CA ILE A 158 11.72 -16.08 -3.85
C ILE A 158 12.56 -16.16 -5.13
N ARG A 159 11.95 -16.47 -6.27
CA ARG A 159 12.68 -16.50 -7.55
C ARG A 159 13.31 -15.15 -7.87
N ARG A 160 12.61 -14.06 -7.63
CA ARG A 160 13.12 -12.72 -7.88
C ARG A 160 14.22 -12.32 -6.90
N ARG A 161 14.07 -12.62 -5.59
CA ARG A 161 15.12 -12.51 -4.58
C ARG A 161 16.41 -13.21 -5.02
N ASN A 162 16.29 -14.47 -5.42
CA ASN A 162 17.42 -15.27 -5.85
C ASN A 162 18.09 -14.73 -7.13
N THR A 163 17.31 -14.06 -8.00
CA THR A 163 17.86 -13.32 -9.15
C THR A 163 18.71 -12.13 -8.70
N VAL A 164 18.24 -11.35 -7.73
CA VAL A 164 19.00 -10.20 -7.17
C VAL A 164 20.28 -10.70 -6.49
N LEU A 165 20.21 -11.74 -5.65
CA LEU A 165 21.38 -12.34 -5.00
C LEU A 165 22.44 -12.80 -6.03
N ARG A 166 22.00 -13.43 -7.12
CA ARG A 166 22.91 -13.82 -8.20
C ARG A 166 23.57 -12.59 -8.85
N LEU A 167 22.82 -11.51 -9.10
CA LEU A 167 23.34 -10.28 -9.67
C LEU A 167 24.36 -9.61 -8.74
N MET A 168 24.13 -9.62 -7.42
CA MET A 168 25.09 -9.13 -6.42
C MET A 168 26.39 -9.95 -6.44
N ARG A 169 26.28 -11.29 -6.50
CA ARG A 169 27.44 -12.18 -6.64
C ARG A 169 28.22 -11.92 -7.94
N ASP A 170 27.51 -11.85 -9.06
CA ASP A 170 28.14 -11.69 -10.39
C ASP A 170 28.85 -10.33 -10.54
N GLN A 171 28.52 -9.36 -9.68
CA GLN A 171 29.17 -8.06 -9.59
C GLN A 171 30.19 -7.95 -8.44
N GLY A 172 30.40 -9.04 -7.69
CA GLY A 172 31.41 -9.12 -6.63
C GLY A 172 31.02 -8.43 -5.31
N TYR A 173 29.74 -8.07 -5.13
CA TYR A 173 29.26 -7.45 -3.88
C TYR A 173 29.08 -8.47 -2.77
N ILE A 174 28.82 -9.74 -3.10
CA ILE A 174 28.77 -10.88 -2.16
C ILE A 174 29.61 -12.03 -2.67
N GLY A 175 30.16 -12.82 -1.73
CA GLY A 175 30.93 -14.02 -2.02
C GLY A 175 30.03 -15.20 -2.45
N LYS A 176 30.64 -16.26 -2.99
CA LYS A 176 29.92 -17.49 -3.37
C LYS A 176 29.25 -18.15 -2.17
N GLY A 177 29.94 -18.21 -1.02
CA GLY A 177 29.40 -18.77 0.21
C GLY A 177 28.20 -18.01 0.73
N GLU A 178 28.29 -16.68 0.79
CA GLU A 178 27.17 -15.81 1.19
C GLU A 178 25.97 -15.94 0.23
N HIS A 179 26.24 -16.05 -1.08
CA HIS A 179 25.17 -16.27 -2.06
C HIS A 179 24.41 -17.57 -1.78
N GLU A 180 25.11 -18.71 -1.57
CA GLU A 180 24.47 -20.00 -1.32
C GLU A 180 23.74 -20.00 0.03
N GLU A 181 24.31 -19.42 1.08
CA GLU A 181 23.68 -19.30 2.38
C GLU A 181 22.38 -18.49 2.28
N ASN A 182 22.43 -17.29 1.72
CA ASN A 182 21.26 -16.40 1.62
C ASN A 182 20.19 -16.94 0.65
N ARG A 183 20.59 -17.68 -0.38
CA ARG A 183 19.66 -18.36 -1.28
C ARG A 183 18.91 -19.51 -0.61
N ALA A 184 19.56 -20.22 0.30
CA ALA A 184 18.98 -21.37 1.01
C ALA A 184 17.98 -20.95 2.10
N ARG A 185 18.02 -19.67 2.56
CA ARG A 185 17.12 -19.18 3.60
C ARG A 185 15.66 -19.22 3.13
N THR A 186 14.81 -19.70 4.02
CA THR A 186 13.36 -19.67 3.84
C THR A 186 12.86 -18.22 3.88
N LEU A 187 11.74 -17.98 3.20
CA LEU A 187 11.11 -16.66 3.23
C LEU A 187 10.31 -16.52 4.53
N GLU A 188 10.86 -15.79 5.48
CA GLU A 188 10.17 -15.42 6.72
C GLU A 188 9.62 -14.01 6.58
N THR A 189 8.42 -13.88 6.04
CA THR A 189 7.70 -12.62 6.11
C THR A 189 6.80 -12.62 7.34
N VAL A 190 7.11 -11.77 8.28
CA VAL A 190 6.16 -11.41 9.32
C VAL A 190 5.16 -10.46 8.67
N LEU A 191 3.96 -10.98 8.40
CA LEU A 191 2.86 -10.13 7.98
C LEU A 191 2.43 -9.26 9.17
N GLU A 192 3.25 -8.31 9.57
CA GLU A 192 2.70 -7.23 10.35
C GLU A 192 1.68 -6.52 9.48
N VAL A 193 0.44 -6.89 9.70
CA VAL A 193 -0.65 -5.96 9.40
C VAL A 193 -0.26 -4.69 10.14
N PRO A 194 0.02 -3.57 9.44
CA PRO A 194 0.39 -2.34 10.14
C PRO A 194 -0.60 -2.20 11.27
N LYS A 195 -0.12 -2.02 12.51
CA LYS A 195 -1.02 -1.63 13.60
C LYS A 195 -1.80 -0.47 13.01
N ARG A 196 -3.10 -0.70 12.81
CA ARG A 196 -3.97 0.33 12.25
C ARG A 196 -3.69 1.56 13.09
N GLY A 197 -3.18 2.62 12.46
CA GLY A 197 -3.10 3.90 13.12
C GLY A 197 -4.46 4.21 13.72
N THR A 198 -4.52 5.01 14.73
CA THR A 198 -5.80 5.48 15.30
C THR A 198 -6.69 5.98 14.18
N ALA A 199 -7.92 5.46 14.06
CA ALA A 199 -8.92 5.84 13.06
C ALA A 199 -8.51 5.67 11.58
N PRO A 200 -8.22 4.45 11.09
CA PRO A 200 -7.70 4.24 9.73
C PRO A 200 -8.66 4.72 8.62
N TYR A 201 -9.96 4.59 8.81
CA TYR A 201 -10.97 5.08 7.86
C TYR A 201 -11.02 6.60 7.80
N PHE A 202 -10.89 7.27 8.95
CA PHE A 202 -10.84 8.72 9.01
C PHE A 202 -9.54 9.26 8.40
N THR A 203 -8.40 8.67 8.72
CA THR A 203 -7.10 9.05 8.16
C THR A 203 -7.09 8.93 6.64
N GLU A 204 -7.64 7.83 6.11
CA GLU A 204 -7.78 7.64 4.66
C GLU A 204 -8.76 8.64 4.03
N TYR A 205 -9.84 8.97 4.72
CA TYR A 205 -10.77 10.01 4.28
C TYR A 205 -10.10 11.37 4.18
N VAL A 206 -9.38 11.80 5.22
CA VAL A 206 -8.62 13.06 5.23
C VAL A 206 -7.58 13.07 4.12
N ARG A 207 -6.84 11.98 3.94
CA ARG A 207 -5.86 11.84 2.85
C ARG A 207 -6.51 12.09 1.48
N ARG A 208 -7.65 11.47 1.20
CA ARG A 208 -8.37 11.63 -0.08
C ARG A 208 -8.91 13.04 -0.28
N VAL A 209 -9.37 13.70 0.78
CA VAL A 209 -9.82 15.09 0.73
C VAL A 209 -8.66 16.02 0.36
N LEU A 210 -7.52 15.83 1.01
CA LEU A 210 -6.32 16.65 0.76
C LEU A 210 -5.73 16.39 -0.64
N GLU A 211 -5.72 15.14 -1.11
CA GLU A 211 -5.26 14.82 -2.47
C GLU A 211 -6.08 15.52 -3.55
N LYS A 212 -7.39 15.64 -3.35
CA LYS A 212 -8.25 16.39 -4.29
C LYS A 212 -7.97 17.89 -4.30
N GLN A 213 -7.44 18.41 -3.20
CA GLN A 213 -7.17 19.84 -3.01
C GLN A 213 -5.69 20.19 -3.20
N ASP A 214 -4.80 19.21 -3.38
CA ASP A 214 -3.35 19.40 -3.40
C ASP A 214 -2.92 20.44 -4.46
N THR A 215 -3.52 20.40 -5.65
CA THR A 215 -3.24 21.33 -6.75
C THR A 215 -3.74 22.74 -6.44
N ALA A 216 -4.92 22.86 -5.82
CA ALA A 216 -5.50 24.16 -5.47
C ALA A 216 -4.74 24.82 -4.31
N LEU A 217 -4.24 24.01 -3.36
CA LEU A 217 -3.48 24.48 -2.20
C LEU A 217 -1.97 24.61 -2.46
N GLY A 218 -1.47 24.10 -3.57
CA GLY A 218 -0.04 24.07 -3.89
C GLY A 218 0.80 23.21 -2.96
N ILE A 219 0.19 22.22 -2.27
CA ILE A 219 0.84 21.34 -1.30
C ILE A 219 1.07 19.94 -1.87
N ASN A 220 2.00 19.20 -1.27
CA ASN A 220 2.16 17.76 -1.52
C ASN A 220 2.14 17.02 -0.19
N ILE A 221 1.06 16.29 0.07
CA ILE A 221 0.84 15.60 1.35
C ILE A 221 1.89 14.54 1.68
N TYR A 222 2.63 14.05 0.69
CA TYR A 222 3.64 13.01 0.86
C TYR A 222 5.07 13.55 0.99
N ARG A 223 5.31 14.79 0.54
CA ARG A 223 6.65 15.34 0.44
C ARG A 223 6.91 16.52 1.38
N ASP A 224 5.88 17.31 1.65
CA ASP A 224 6.08 18.62 2.29
C ASP A 224 6.14 18.55 3.82
N GLY A 225 6.11 17.34 4.41
CA GLY A 225 6.24 17.13 5.85
C GLY A 225 5.13 17.80 6.69
N LEU A 226 3.92 17.83 6.17
CA LEU A 226 2.78 18.56 6.73
C LEU A 226 2.34 17.98 8.08
N LYS A 227 1.97 18.85 9.00
CA LYS A 227 1.22 18.52 10.22
C LYS A 227 -0.25 18.82 9.97
N ILE A 228 -1.08 17.79 9.97
CA ILE A 228 -2.51 17.89 9.68
C ILE A 228 -3.28 17.80 10.99
N TYR A 229 -3.91 18.90 11.40
CA TYR A 229 -4.78 18.97 12.58
C TYR A 229 -6.21 18.66 12.17
N THR A 230 -6.91 17.87 12.97
CA THR A 230 -8.28 17.42 12.69
C THR A 230 -9.16 17.53 13.92
N THR A 231 -10.47 17.36 13.75
CA THR A 231 -11.47 17.38 14.82
C THR A 231 -11.63 16.03 15.52
N LEU A 232 -10.92 14.98 15.11
CA LEU A 232 -11.04 13.64 15.67
C LEU A 232 -10.67 13.63 17.15
N ASP A 233 -11.54 13.07 17.99
CA ASP A 233 -11.23 12.70 19.38
C ASP A 233 -10.83 11.23 19.45
N SER A 234 -9.58 10.97 19.79
CA SER A 234 -9.03 9.60 19.83
C SER A 234 -9.70 8.69 20.86
N ARG A 235 -10.25 9.25 21.95
CA ARG A 235 -10.98 8.50 22.98
C ARG A 235 -12.35 8.09 22.46
N LEU A 236 -13.07 9.03 21.83
CA LEU A 236 -14.37 8.73 21.21
C LEU A 236 -14.20 7.73 20.05
N GLN A 237 -13.13 7.85 19.29
CA GLN A 237 -12.81 6.89 18.23
C GLN A 237 -12.61 5.48 18.77
N ALA A 238 -11.84 5.32 19.85
CA ALA A 238 -11.62 4.00 20.47
C ALA A 238 -12.93 3.39 20.99
N ILE A 239 -13.78 4.18 21.63
CA ILE A 239 -15.10 3.75 22.10
C ILE A 239 -15.99 3.33 20.92
N ALA A 240 -15.97 4.11 19.84
CA ALA A 240 -16.75 3.82 18.64
C ALA A 240 -16.29 2.52 17.94
N GLU A 241 -14.99 2.29 17.85
CA GLU A 241 -14.43 1.05 17.27
C GLU A 241 -14.81 -0.18 18.09
N ASP A 242 -14.73 -0.11 19.43
CA ASP A 242 -15.11 -1.20 20.33
C ASP A 242 -16.61 -1.49 20.25
N ALA A 243 -17.45 -0.46 20.30
CA ALA A 243 -18.90 -0.59 20.18
C ALA A 243 -19.32 -1.22 18.85
N VAL A 244 -18.73 -0.75 17.72
CA VAL A 244 -18.99 -1.31 16.39
C VAL A 244 -18.54 -2.77 16.35
N LEU A 245 -17.34 -3.09 16.86
CA LEU A 245 -16.82 -4.45 16.85
C LEU A 245 -17.72 -5.42 17.62
N LYS A 246 -18.16 -5.03 18.80
CA LYS A 246 -19.08 -5.82 19.63
C LYS A 246 -20.41 -6.06 18.88
N THR A 247 -21.03 -5.00 18.39
CA THR A 247 -22.32 -5.09 17.68
C THR A 247 -22.24 -5.97 16.44
N VAL A 248 -21.21 -5.80 15.61
CA VAL A 248 -21.09 -6.62 14.38
C VAL A 248 -20.77 -8.08 14.67
N LYS A 249 -20.13 -8.40 15.79
CA LYS A 249 -19.92 -9.79 16.23
C LYS A 249 -21.25 -10.43 16.66
N ASP A 250 -22.01 -9.74 17.50
CA ASP A 250 -23.32 -10.22 17.95
C ASP A 250 -24.28 -10.41 16.77
N ASP A 251 -24.32 -9.47 15.82
CA ASP A 251 -25.15 -9.57 14.63
C ASP A 251 -24.67 -10.67 13.67
N GLN A 252 -23.36 -10.91 13.59
CA GLN A 252 -22.81 -12.02 12.79
C GLN A 252 -23.24 -13.38 13.37
N GLU A 253 -23.19 -13.54 14.68
CA GLU A 253 -23.64 -14.77 15.35
C GLU A 253 -25.15 -15.00 15.14
N ARG A 254 -25.95 -13.94 15.22
CA ARG A 254 -27.39 -14.01 14.92
C ARG A 254 -27.65 -14.41 13.46
N LEU A 255 -26.95 -13.80 12.52
CA LEU A 255 -27.05 -14.12 11.10
C LEU A 255 -26.66 -15.57 10.83
N ASN A 256 -25.50 -16.00 11.35
CA ASN A 256 -25.01 -17.37 11.18
C ASN A 256 -26.01 -18.39 11.75
N SER A 257 -26.53 -18.12 12.97
CA SER A 257 -27.51 -18.98 13.63
C SER A 257 -28.82 -19.06 12.85
N ARG A 258 -29.26 -17.95 12.26
CA ARG A 258 -30.47 -17.88 11.43
C ARG A 258 -30.31 -18.70 10.16
N LEU A 259 -29.22 -18.47 9.43
CA LEU A 259 -28.91 -19.19 8.19
C LEU A 259 -28.69 -20.70 8.44
N TYR A 260 -28.10 -21.08 9.56
CA TYR A 260 -27.91 -22.47 9.95
C TYR A 260 -29.23 -23.20 10.20
N LYS A 261 -30.21 -22.52 10.81
CA LYS A 261 -31.50 -23.10 11.21
C LYS A 261 -32.57 -23.04 10.13
N ASN A 262 -32.54 -22.05 9.26
CA ASN A 262 -33.57 -21.80 8.25
C ASN A 262 -33.10 -22.26 6.87
N ARG A 263 -33.55 -23.44 6.46
CA ARG A 263 -33.15 -24.05 5.19
C ARG A 263 -33.66 -23.26 3.97
N GLU A 264 -34.89 -22.75 4.03
CA GLU A 264 -35.50 -22.01 2.93
C GLU A 264 -34.74 -20.68 2.66
N GLU A 265 -34.44 -19.92 3.72
CA GLU A 265 -33.62 -18.70 3.60
C GLU A 265 -32.19 -18.98 3.17
N PHE A 266 -31.63 -20.13 3.54
CA PHE A 266 -30.32 -20.57 3.11
C PHE A 266 -30.28 -20.90 1.61
N GLU A 267 -31.31 -21.54 1.08
CA GLU A 267 -31.44 -21.90 -0.33
C GLU A 267 -31.70 -20.67 -1.22
N ASP A 268 -32.35 -19.63 -0.70
CA ASP A 268 -32.55 -18.33 -1.39
C ASP A 268 -31.26 -17.54 -1.63
N LEU A 269 -30.18 -17.86 -0.96
CA LEU A 269 -28.89 -17.23 -1.17
C LEU A 269 -28.15 -17.84 -2.36
N ALA A 270 -28.52 -17.43 -3.58
CA ALA A 270 -28.07 -18.00 -4.85
C ALA A 270 -26.54 -18.18 -4.97
N TYR A 271 -25.74 -17.32 -4.31
CA TYR A 271 -24.27 -17.45 -4.32
C TYR A 271 -23.76 -18.57 -3.40
N LEU A 272 -24.58 -19.14 -2.54
CA LEU A 272 -24.21 -20.30 -1.70
C LEU A 272 -24.32 -21.61 -2.48
N THR A 273 -25.09 -21.66 -3.56
CA THR A 273 -25.32 -22.87 -4.37
C THR A 273 -24.06 -23.43 -5.03
N ILE A 274 -23.01 -22.60 -5.18
CA ILE A 274 -21.71 -23.05 -5.72
C ILE A 274 -20.87 -23.86 -4.73
N TYR A 275 -21.25 -23.84 -3.44
CA TYR A 275 -20.58 -24.58 -2.39
C TYR A 275 -21.43 -25.78 -1.92
N LYS A 276 -20.77 -26.82 -1.38
CA LYS A 276 -21.52 -27.92 -0.76
C LYS A 276 -22.19 -27.44 0.51
N GLU A 277 -23.48 -27.74 0.66
CA GLU A 277 -24.30 -27.31 1.82
C GLU A 277 -23.64 -27.66 3.16
N ASP A 278 -23.16 -28.91 3.32
CA ASP A 278 -22.51 -29.36 4.55
C ASP A 278 -21.27 -28.53 4.90
N SER A 279 -20.48 -28.13 3.90
CA SER A 279 -19.30 -27.29 4.12
C SER A 279 -19.68 -25.89 4.61
N ILE A 280 -20.75 -25.31 4.07
CA ILE A 280 -21.23 -24.00 4.51
C ILE A 280 -21.82 -24.08 5.91
N ARG A 281 -22.60 -25.11 6.22
CA ARG A 281 -23.15 -25.31 7.57
C ARG A 281 -22.06 -25.47 8.63
N MET A 282 -21.01 -26.25 8.31
CA MET A 282 -19.85 -26.41 9.18
C MET A 282 -19.12 -25.07 9.41
N MET A 283 -19.01 -24.22 8.36
CA MET A 283 -18.43 -22.89 8.49
C MET A 283 -19.30 -21.93 9.30
N LEU A 284 -20.63 -21.98 9.15
CA LEU A 284 -21.57 -21.13 9.90
C LEU A 284 -21.66 -21.54 11.38
N SER A 285 -21.43 -22.82 11.71
CA SER A 285 -21.34 -23.31 13.10
C SER A 285 -20.00 -22.93 13.80
N GLY A 286 -19.03 -22.41 13.04
CA GLY A 286 -17.70 -22.04 13.56
C GLY A 286 -16.67 -23.16 13.49
N GLU A 287 -16.99 -24.29 12.86
CA GLU A 287 -16.12 -25.47 12.76
C GLU A 287 -15.16 -25.43 11.54
N GLY A 288 -15.09 -24.31 10.80
CA GLY A 288 -14.23 -24.19 9.63
C GLY A 288 -13.94 -22.75 9.21
N GLN A 289 -12.99 -22.59 8.30
CA GLN A 289 -12.69 -21.28 7.71
C GLN A 289 -13.63 -21.02 6.52
N LEU A 290 -14.29 -19.85 6.52
CA LEU A 290 -15.02 -19.36 5.36
C LEU A 290 -14.07 -19.09 4.19
N TYR A 291 -14.39 -19.59 3.00
CA TYR A 291 -13.72 -19.17 1.77
C TYR A 291 -13.81 -17.66 1.62
N LYS A 292 -12.77 -17.04 1.10
CA LYS A 292 -12.63 -15.58 1.08
C LYS A 292 -13.82 -14.87 0.41
N ASP A 293 -14.23 -15.33 -0.73
CA ASP A 293 -15.36 -14.80 -1.53
C ASP A 293 -16.72 -14.98 -0.83
N LEU A 294 -16.91 -16.09 -0.13
CA LEU A 294 -18.11 -16.34 0.65
C LEU A 294 -18.11 -15.48 1.95
N ARG A 295 -16.98 -15.39 2.61
CA ARG A 295 -16.82 -14.52 3.80
C ARG A 295 -17.14 -13.08 3.46
N ASP A 296 -16.62 -12.57 2.32
CA ASP A 296 -16.84 -11.18 1.91
C ASP A 296 -18.33 -10.87 1.66
N LYS A 297 -19.13 -11.87 1.28
CA LYS A 297 -20.58 -11.75 1.07
C LYS A 297 -21.41 -11.94 2.33
N LEU A 298 -20.99 -12.82 3.23
CA LEU A 298 -21.72 -13.13 4.46
C LEU A 298 -21.30 -12.27 5.66
N LEU A 299 -20.19 -11.54 5.56
CA LEU A 299 -19.66 -10.75 6.65
C LEU A 299 -20.55 -9.54 6.94
N VAL A 300 -21.14 -9.49 8.14
CA VAL A 300 -21.90 -8.32 8.61
C VAL A 300 -20.96 -7.13 8.71
N GLN A 301 -21.34 -6.03 8.11
CA GLN A 301 -20.59 -4.77 8.07
C GLN A 301 -21.40 -3.65 8.71
N SER A 302 -20.70 -2.69 9.29
CA SER A 302 -21.32 -1.52 9.90
C SER A 302 -20.48 -0.27 9.60
N ALA A 303 -21.10 0.89 9.77
CA ALA A 303 -20.41 2.19 9.76
C ALA A 303 -20.97 3.05 10.90
N PHE A 304 -20.11 3.89 11.45
CA PHE A 304 -20.45 4.81 12.52
C PHE A 304 -19.76 6.15 12.31
N VAL A 305 -20.49 7.26 12.53
CA VAL A 305 -19.96 8.63 12.51
C VAL A 305 -20.53 9.39 13.71
N ALA A 306 -19.65 10.03 14.45
CA ALA A 306 -20.03 11.00 15.47
C ALA A 306 -19.64 12.40 15.02
N LEU A 307 -20.58 13.35 15.09
CA LEU A 307 -20.39 14.74 14.74
C LEU A 307 -20.57 15.63 15.97
N ASP A 308 -19.80 16.70 16.04
CA ASP A 308 -20.05 17.81 16.94
C ASP A 308 -21.27 18.60 16.43
N PRO A 309 -22.37 18.71 17.19
CA PRO A 309 -23.56 19.37 16.70
C PRO A 309 -23.40 20.89 16.48
N ASN A 310 -22.42 21.51 17.12
CA ASN A 310 -22.20 22.96 17.02
C ASN A 310 -21.29 23.32 15.82
N THR A 311 -20.31 22.49 15.52
CA THR A 311 -19.31 22.79 14.48
C THR A 311 -19.45 21.92 13.23
N GLY A 312 -20.18 20.80 13.30
CA GLY A 312 -20.25 19.79 12.25
C GLY A 312 -18.96 18.98 12.12
N GLY A 313 -17.99 19.17 13.01
CA GLY A 313 -16.71 18.47 12.99
C GLY A 313 -16.87 16.97 13.26
N ILE A 314 -16.13 16.13 12.53
CA ILE A 314 -16.14 14.68 12.72
C ILE A 314 -15.29 14.34 13.94
N LEU A 315 -15.92 13.83 15.00
CA LEU A 315 -15.29 13.43 16.25
C LEU A 315 -14.84 11.98 16.25
N ALA A 316 -15.58 11.09 15.55
CA ALA A 316 -15.21 9.70 15.34
C ALA A 316 -15.77 9.18 14.01
N MET A 317 -15.04 8.29 13.34
CA MET A 317 -15.47 7.66 12.10
C MET A 317 -14.99 6.22 12.01
N VAL A 318 -15.93 5.28 11.91
CA VAL A 318 -15.68 3.87 11.65
C VAL A 318 -16.36 3.51 10.33
N GLY A 319 -15.60 3.11 9.33
CA GLY A 319 -16.09 2.86 7.97
C GLY A 319 -16.38 1.39 7.65
N GLY A 320 -16.15 0.48 8.59
CA GLY A 320 -16.34 -0.96 8.44
C GLY A 320 -15.97 -1.70 9.72
N ARG A 321 -16.02 -3.03 9.68
CA ARG A 321 -15.60 -3.86 10.84
C ARG A 321 -14.14 -3.58 11.24
N PRO A 322 -13.85 -3.34 12.54
CA PRO A 322 -12.48 -3.10 12.99
C PRO A 322 -11.56 -4.34 12.87
N ASP A 323 -12.10 -5.54 12.92
CA ASP A 323 -11.38 -6.81 12.84
C ASP A 323 -11.23 -7.35 11.38
N TYR A 324 -11.72 -6.60 10.39
CA TYR A 324 -11.64 -6.98 8.97
C TYR A 324 -10.96 -5.90 8.13
N HIS A 325 -10.00 -6.30 7.30
CA HIS A 325 -9.28 -5.39 6.42
C HIS A 325 -10.08 -5.11 5.14
N ASP A 326 -10.85 -4.02 5.18
CA ASP A 326 -11.57 -3.48 4.06
C ASP A 326 -11.19 -2.00 3.89
N GLN A 327 -10.86 -1.59 2.67
CA GLN A 327 -10.58 -0.19 2.34
C GLN A 327 -11.84 0.61 1.98
N TYR A 328 -12.98 -0.07 1.88
CA TYR A 328 -14.25 0.55 1.55
C TYR A 328 -14.86 1.22 2.77
N ASN A 329 -14.77 2.56 2.80
CA ASN A 329 -15.33 3.37 3.88
C ASN A 329 -16.84 3.54 3.70
N ARG A 330 -17.63 2.72 4.39
CA ARG A 330 -19.10 2.71 4.28
C ARG A 330 -19.73 3.99 4.81
N ALA A 331 -19.06 4.70 5.72
CA ALA A 331 -19.55 5.97 6.24
C ALA A 331 -19.67 7.06 5.17
N VAL A 332 -18.84 7.01 4.11
CA VAL A 332 -18.79 8.07 3.07
C VAL A 332 -18.96 7.55 1.64
N GLN A 333 -18.83 6.23 1.40
CA GLN A 333 -18.89 5.66 0.07
C GLN A 333 -20.14 4.81 -0.18
N ALA A 334 -20.73 4.22 0.86
CA ALA A 334 -21.90 3.38 0.70
C ALA A 334 -23.14 4.21 0.36
N LYS A 335 -23.77 3.85 -0.75
CA LYS A 335 -25.07 4.40 -1.14
C LYS A 335 -26.18 3.49 -0.59
N ARG A 336 -26.95 3.97 0.36
CA ARG A 336 -28.03 3.26 1.01
C ARG A 336 -29.32 4.10 0.97
N GLN A 337 -30.46 3.43 0.93
CA GLN A 337 -31.76 4.09 1.05
C GLN A 337 -31.90 4.63 2.47
N PRO A 338 -32.14 5.96 2.64
CA PRO A 338 -32.15 6.61 3.95
C PRO A 338 -33.31 6.20 4.84
N GLY A 339 -34.44 5.79 4.25
CA GLY A 339 -35.64 5.42 5.01
C GLY A 339 -36.08 6.55 5.97
N SER A 340 -36.45 6.19 7.19
CA SER A 340 -36.91 7.15 8.22
C SER A 340 -35.86 8.13 8.71
N VAL A 341 -34.58 7.91 8.47
CA VAL A 341 -33.52 8.85 8.76
C VAL A 341 -33.66 10.16 7.96
N PHE A 342 -34.41 10.15 6.87
CA PHE A 342 -34.73 11.35 6.09
C PHE A 342 -35.80 12.26 6.71
N LYS A 343 -36.59 11.76 7.67
CA LYS A 343 -37.68 12.54 8.31
C LYS A 343 -37.24 13.87 8.95
N PRO A 344 -36.10 13.98 9.66
CA PRO A 344 -35.63 15.26 10.17
C PRO A 344 -35.51 16.33 9.11
N PHE A 345 -35.02 15.99 7.91
CA PHE A 345 -34.91 16.92 6.79
C PHE A 345 -36.28 17.39 6.31
N VAL A 346 -37.25 16.48 6.20
CA VAL A 346 -38.62 16.79 5.81
C VAL A 346 -39.26 17.72 6.84
N TYR A 347 -39.13 17.43 8.14
CA TYR A 347 -39.70 18.22 9.21
C TYR A 347 -39.06 19.60 9.29
N THR A 348 -37.72 19.67 9.20
CA THR A 348 -37.01 20.96 9.18
C THR A 348 -37.46 21.82 8.02
N THR A 349 -37.60 21.26 6.82
CA THR A 349 -38.09 21.96 5.63
C THR A 349 -39.53 22.42 5.83
N ALA A 350 -40.41 21.63 6.45
CA ALA A 350 -41.78 22.01 6.73
C ALA A 350 -41.83 23.19 7.69
N LEU A 351 -41.07 23.14 8.79
CA LEU A 351 -41.00 24.20 9.77
C LEU A 351 -40.45 25.53 9.17
N ASP A 352 -39.41 25.42 8.34
CA ASP A 352 -38.81 26.57 7.64
C ASP A 352 -39.79 27.24 6.67
N ASN A 353 -40.74 26.47 6.11
CA ASN A 353 -41.82 26.96 5.28
C ASN A 353 -43.11 27.32 6.05
N GLY A 354 -43.05 27.43 7.39
CA GLY A 354 -44.13 27.92 8.21
C GLY A 354 -45.25 26.91 8.52
N TYR A 355 -45.03 25.63 8.30
CA TYR A 355 -46.00 24.61 8.74
C TYR A 355 -45.89 24.43 10.28
N PRO A 356 -47.02 24.42 10.99
CA PRO A 356 -47.03 24.23 12.45
C PRO A 356 -46.59 22.81 12.82
N VAL A 357 -46.05 22.67 14.02
CA VAL A 357 -45.64 21.37 14.61
C VAL A 357 -46.84 20.54 15.00
#